data_c6713a9db740d30e8446b297f81f7c34
#
_entry.id   c6713a9db740d30e8446b297f81f7c34
#
_cell.length_a   1.000
_cell.length_b   1.000
_cell.length_c   1.000
_cell.angle_alpha   90.00
_cell.angle_beta   90.00
_cell.angle_gamma   90.00
#
_symmetry.space_group_name_H-M   'P 1'
#
loop_
_entity.id
_entity.type
_entity.pdbx_description
1 polymer ?
#
loop_
_entity_poly.entity_id
_entity_poly.type
_entity_poly.pdbx_seq_one_letter_code
_entity_poly.pdbx_strand_id
1 'polypeptide(L)'
;MRYLICIGFLIFVGTASITVSAQSPIVKKDVASEENTDNADAKADPYAIPSQSGESSVDREMDAASGKPVALTESWVPPPSNGKMELLFGAGTLKASGTLSILTVNGTQRSFVPWSPLFLLPPSPFGLDTSTFEMHARQSNFQLLYDGPQIEGWKTGALTKLYMSNSSLTSDTYGVLPIVAFGEMKNDDWRFAIGLQPDLFAPRDPGVIPMTLMGGAGNAGTFRGQIRLERFWTPSEESQATLQAALSDPISTVLLDATRRTTEGNGLPNLEIRGVLGLGAKEELAGGRTERPIELGIAGLAGQIRNTQNVFDLDDINPNIPVRSIINVGGLSVDGKINLTANTGLIAEGYVGQGLGNYAGNIFQTYNPETYAVIRGRGGFLELFHYWNERLQVHVGYGVEGPLRQDMPAVGTGILKNSAYFASMFCDITKFLQYSFQVDYRHTDYVTLNDNRGFVFYNQFVMRY
;
A
#
# COMPACT_ATOMS: atom_id res chain seq x y z
N MET A 1 26.17 -22.20 -7.48
CA MET A 1 25.07 -22.20 -8.46
C MET A 1 23.83 -21.36 -8.02
N ARG A 2 23.46 -21.32 -6.72
CA ARG A 2 22.29 -20.55 -6.20
C ARG A 2 22.45 -19.02 -6.23
N TYR A 3 23.69 -18.51 -6.19
CA TYR A 3 23.98 -17.07 -6.29
C TYR A 3 24.09 -16.54 -7.72
N LEU A 4 24.30 -17.43 -8.71
CA LEU A 4 24.46 -17.03 -10.11
C LEU A 4 23.12 -16.55 -10.74
N ILE A 5 21.99 -17.02 -10.27
CA ILE A 5 20.69 -16.67 -10.85
C ILE A 5 20.31 -15.20 -10.51
N CYS A 6 20.59 -14.76 -9.29
CA CYS A 6 20.35 -13.36 -8.92
C CYS A 6 21.33 -12.38 -9.58
N ILE A 7 22.59 -12.81 -9.83
CA ILE A 7 23.63 -12.01 -10.48
C ILE A 7 23.42 -11.96 -12.00
N GLY A 8 22.94 -13.04 -12.63
CA GLY A 8 22.65 -13.08 -14.06
C GLY A 8 21.55 -12.12 -14.48
N PHE A 9 20.55 -11.87 -13.63
CA PHE A 9 19.48 -10.90 -13.90
C PHE A 9 19.97 -9.45 -13.77
N LEU A 10 20.92 -9.18 -12.89
CA LEU A 10 21.56 -7.86 -12.74
C LEU A 10 22.34 -7.43 -14.00
N ILE A 11 22.95 -8.39 -14.70
CA ILE A 11 23.76 -8.12 -15.90
C ILE A 11 22.86 -7.85 -17.13
N PHE A 12 21.65 -8.45 -17.19
CA PHE A 12 20.77 -8.26 -18.34
C PHE A 12 20.07 -6.89 -18.36
N VAL A 13 19.90 -6.25 -17.19
CA VAL A 13 19.31 -4.90 -17.09
C VAL A 13 20.34 -3.79 -17.37
N GLY A 14 21.64 -4.09 -17.24
CA GLY A 14 22.74 -3.13 -17.45
C GLY A 14 23.11 -2.85 -18.91
N THR A 15 22.54 -3.55 -19.90
CA THR A 15 22.92 -3.40 -21.31
C THR A 15 21.95 -2.60 -22.18
N ALA A 16 20.88 -2.08 -21.63
CA ALA A 16 20.07 -1.06 -22.31
C ALA A 16 20.72 0.33 -22.16
N SER A 17 21.85 0.51 -22.84
CA SER A 17 22.51 1.81 -22.95
C SER A 17 21.67 2.74 -23.81
N ILE A 18 20.95 3.63 -23.17
CA ILE A 18 20.33 4.77 -23.85
C ILE A 18 21.45 5.80 -24.11
N THR A 19 21.79 5.96 -25.36
CA THR A 19 22.71 7.01 -25.81
C THR A 19 22.00 8.36 -25.69
N VAL A 20 22.20 9.06 -24.59
CA VAL A 20 21.73 10.45 -24.45
C VAL A 20 22.75 11.37 -25.09
N SER A 21 22.39 11.96 -26.22
CA SER A 21 23.12 13.08 -26.83
C SER A 21 22.87 14.34 -26.01
N ALA A 22 23.85 14.73 -25.22
CA ALA A 22 23.81 16.00 -24.48
C ALA A 22 24.28 17.15 -25.36
N GLN A 23 23.38 18.06 -25.73
CA GLN A 23 23.73 19.42 -26.11
C GLN A 23 22.85 20.40 -25.33
N SER A 24 23.46 21.14 -24.42
CA SER A 24 22.91 22.37 -23.87
C SER A 24 24.04 23.32 -23.45
N PRO A 25 23.95 24.63 -23.77
CA PRO A 25 25.02 25.58 -23.53
C PRO A 25 25.04 26.05 -22.08
N ILE A 26 26.27 26.21 -21.61
CA ILE A 26 26.63 26.71 -20.28
C ILE A 26 26.40 28.23 -20.22
N VAL A 27 25.55 28.66 -19.30
CA VAL A 27 25.55 30.04 -18.82
C VAL A 27 26.25 30.08 -17.46
N LYS A 28 27.44 30.67 -17.43
CA LYS A 28 28.17 30.99 -16.21
C LYS A 28 27.50 32.19 -15.51
N LYS A 29 27.26 32.08 -14.24
CA LYS A 29 26.99 33.22 -13.36
C LYS A 29 27.85 33.06 -12.11
N ASP A 30 28.81 34.01 -11.98
CA ASP A 30 29.68 34.14 -10.84
C ASP A 30 28.87 34.58 -9.61
N VAL A 31 29.07 33.90 -8.48
CA VAL A 31 28.71 34.41 -7.15
C VAL A 31 29.85 34.13 -6.19
N ALA A 32 30.27 35.16 -5.53
CA ALA A 32 31.41 35.28 -4.66
C ALA A 32 31.29 34.46 -3.37
N SER A 33 32.46 34.03 -2.90
CA SER A 33 32.74 33.39 -1.64
C SER A 33 32.57 34.34 -0.45
N GLU A 34 31.92 33.92 0.60
CA GLU A 34 32.20 34.39 1.96
C GLU A 34 32.58 33.19 2.87
N GLU A 35 33.82 33.29 3.33
CA GLU A 35 34.40 32.47 4.40
C GLU A 35 33.78 32.91 5.73
N ASN A 36 33.40 31.93 6.55
CA ASN A 36 33.34 32.15 7.99
C ASN A 36 33.81 30.92 8.74
N THR A 37 34.95 31.11 9.38
CA THR A 37 35.58 30.24 10.37
C THR A 37 34.85 30.40 11.71
N ASP A 38 34.60 29.33 12.46
CA ASP A 38 35.11 29.13 13.81
C ASP A 38 34.37 28.07 14.62
N ASN A 39 35.22 27.26 15.16
CA ASN A 39 35.27 26.67 16.52
C ASN A 39 34.61 25.30 16.81
N ALA A 40 35.59 24.46 17.06
CA ALA A 40 35.48 23.17 17.74
C ALA A 40 35.06 23.34 19.19
N ASP A 41 34.18 22.47 19.65
CA ASP A 41 34.25 21.92 21.02
C ASP A 41 33.63 20.53 21.07
N ALA A 42 34.48 19.54 21.24
CA ALA A 42 34.11 18.15 21.47
C ALA A 42 33.57 18.01 22.90
N LYS A 43 32.31 17.59 23.05
CA LYS A 43 31.78 17.04 24.28
C LYS A 43 31.33 15.60 24.11
N ALA A 44 31.87 14.75 25.00
CA ALA A 44 31.64 13.33 25.06
C ALA A 44 30.15 12.95 25.17
N ASP A 45 29.78 11.91 24.48
CA ASP A 45 28.46 11.27 24.46
C ASP A 45 28.28 10.44 25.78
N PRO A 46 27.23 10.71 26.59
CA PRO A 46 27.01 10.02 27.85
C PRO A 46 26.11 8.77 27.74
N TYR A 47 25.82 8.24 26.57
CA TYR A 47 24.89 7.09 26.42
C TYR A 47 25.54 5.88 25.75
N ALA A 48 26.63 5.38 26.27
CA ALA A 48 27.12 4.05 25.88
C ALA A 48 26.41 2.98 26.74
N ILE A 49 25.60 2.13 26.11
CA ILE A 49 24.92 0.99 26.72
C ILE A 49 25.67 -0.31 26.35
N PRO A 50 25.98 -1.17 27.35
CA PRO A 50 26.70 -2.42 27.11
C PRO A 50 25.80 -3.49 26.50
N SER A 51 26.34 -4.23 25.51
CA SER A 51 25.73 -5.38 24.86
C SER A 51 25.62 -6.58 25.82
N GLN A 52 24.43 -7.12 25.99
CA GLN A 52 24.23 -8.47 26.52
C GLN A 52 23.59 -9.36 25.45
N SER A 53 24.28 -10.45 25.12
CA SER A 53 23.83 -11.55 24.31
C SER A 53 23.01 -12.54 25.12
N GLY A 54 21.78 -12.83 24.69
CA GLY A 54 20.97 -13.90 25.27
C GLY A 54 19.90 -14.33 24.23
N GLU A 55 20.09 -15.51 23.67
CA GLU A 55 19.09 -16.17 22.83
C GLU A 55 17.87 -16.58 23.67
N SER A 56 16.67 -16.17 23.32
CA SER A 56 15.45 -16.67 23.91
C SER A 56 14.52 -17.31 22.87
N SER A 57 14.04 -18.48 23.25
CA SER A 57 13.20 -19.40 22.44
C SER A 57 11.73 -18.95 22.26
N VAL A 58 11.43 -17.69 22.48
CA VAL A 58 10.05 -17.15 22.49
C VAL A 58 9.52 -16.83 21.08
N ASP A 59 10.41 -16.80 20.07
CA ASP A 59 10.06 -16.31 18.72
C ASP A 59 9.17 -17.26 17.89
N ARG A 60 9.01 -18.53 18.29
CA ARG A 60 8.18 -19.50 17.56
C ARG A 60 6.72 -19.57 17.99
N GLU A 61 6.38 -19.15 19.21
CA GLU A 61 5.00 -19.25 19.73
C GLU A 61 4.10 -18.06 19.39
N MET A 62 4.66 -16.91 19.08
CA MET A 62 3.85 -15.70 18.83
C MET A 62 3.17 -15.67 17.48
N ASP A 63 3.73 -16.30 16.44
CA ASP A 63 3.12 -16.34 15.10
C ASP A 63 1.99 -17.37 15.01
N ALA A 64 2.01 -18.40 15.84
CA ALA A 64 0.98 -19.42 15.87
C ALA A 64 -0.29 -19.01 16.66
N ALA A 65 -0.16 -18.03 17.58
CA ALA A 65 -1.28 -17.59 18.43
C ALA A 65 -2.08 -16.42 17.89
N SER A 66 -1.58 -15.71 16.87
CA SER A 66 -2.37 -14.70 16.20
C SER A 66 -3.22 -15.38 15.14
N GLY A 67 -4.48 -15.67 15.47
CA GLY A 67 -5.51 -15.91 14.47
C GLY A 67 -5.71 -14.64 13.65
N LYS A 68 -4.68 -14.20 12.95
CA LYS A 68 -4.72 -13.02 12.14
C LYS A 68 -5.76 -13.25 11.03
N PRO A 69 -6.79 -12.39 10.93
CA PRO A 69 -7.27 -12.08 9.62
C PRO A 69 -6.02 -11.61 8.88
N VAL A 70 -5.77 -12.13 7.71
CA VAL A 70 -4.63 -11.75 6.89
C VAL A 70 -4.71 -10.25 6.72
N ALA A 71 -3.96 -9.54 7.54
CA ALA A 71 -3.78 -8.13 7.36
C ALA A 71 -2.82 -8.00 6.18
N LEU A 72 -3.27 -7.40 5.17
CA LEU A 72 -2.73 -6.57 4.11
C LEU A 72 -1.21 -6.49 3.89
N THR A 73 -0.38 -7.04 4.73
CA THR A 73 1.05 -6.73 4.72
C THR A 73 1.96 -7.95 4.88
N GLU A 74 1.42 -9.14 5.08
CA GLU A 74 2.29 -10.29 5.36
C GLU A 74 3.08 -10.79 4.16
N SER A 75 2.63 -10.54 2.94
CA SER A 75 3.44 -10.84 1.74
C SER A 75 4.64 -9.89 1.57
N TRP A 76 4.64 -8.75 2.26
CA TRP A 76 5.57 -7.63 2.07
C TRP A 76 6.47 -7.34 3.26
N VAL A 77 6.07 -7.76 4.45
CA VAL A 77 6.93 -7.57 5.62
C VAL A 77 7.98 -8.66 5.58
N PRO A 78 9.23 -8.32 5.30
CA PRO A 78 10.30 -9.28 5.49
C PRO A 78 10.23 -9.82 6.90
N PRO A 79 10.53 -11.13 7.10
CA PRO A 79 10.61 -11.68 8.45
C PRO A 79 11.52 -10.78 9.29
N PRO A 80 11.13 -10.46 10.52
CA PRO A 80 11.89 -9.57 11.36
C PRO A 80 13.35 -10.04 11.44
N SER A 81 14.29 -9.11 11.25
CA SER A 81 15.71 -9.40 11.42
C SER A 81 15.95 -9.85 12.85
N ASN A 82 16.91 -10.77 13.06
CA ASN A 82 17.30 -11.25 14.40
C ASN A 82 17.99 -10.16 15.28
N GLY A 83 17.89 -8.89 14.90
CA GLY A 83 18.45 -7.74 15.60
C GLY A 83 17.38 -6.84 16.24
N LYS A 84 16.30 -7.40 16.76
CA LYS A 84 15.25 -6.63 17.44
C LYS A 84 15.79 -6.00 18.70
N MET A 85 15.64 -4.69 18.84
CA MET A 85 15.79 -4.01 20.11
C MET A 85 14.51 -4.23 20.92
N GLU A 86 14.60 -5.00 22.00
CA GLU A 86 13.52 -5.20 22.96
C GLU A 86 13.73 -4.30 24.17
N LEU A 87 12.73 -3.51 24.50
CA LEU A 87 12.73 -2.66 25.70
C LEU A 87 11.54 -3.03 26.57
N LEU A 88 11.79 -3.20 27.86
CA LEU A 88 10.72 -3.29 28.84
C LEU A 88 10.05 -1.91 28.93
N PHE A 89 8.76 -1.84 28.59
CA PHE A 89 7.98 -0.61 28.61
C PHE A 89 6.72 -0.80 29.47
N GLY A 90 6.77 -0.28 30.68
CA GLY A 90 5.72 -0.51 31.67
C GLY A 90 5.59 -2.01 32.00
N ALA A 91 4.40 -2.57 31.82
CA ALA A 91 4.10 -3.99 32.06
C ALA A 91 4.24 -4.86 30.79
N GLY A 92 4.80 -4.35 29.70
CA GLY A 92 4.92 -5.04 28.43
C GLY A 92 6.30 -4.89 27.77
N THR A 93 6.45 -5.42 26.57
CA THR A 93 7.68 -5.39 25.78
C THR A 93 7.47 -4.57 24.51
N LEU A 94 8.35 -3.62 24.24
CA LEU A 94 8.39 -2.84 23.02
C LEU A 94 9.48 -3.38 22.10
N LYS A 95 9.09 -3.76 20.87
CA LYS A 95 10.00 -4.23 19.82
C LYS A 95 10.08 -3.19 18.72
N ALA A 96 11.29 -2.79 18.35
CA ALA A 96 11.57 -1.87 17.27
C ALA A 96 12.22 -2.61 16.09
N SER A 97 11.81 -2.30 14.89
CA SER A 97 12.40 -2.83 13.66
C SER A 97 12.17 -1.84 12.51
N GLY A 98 12.85 -2.05 11.40
CA GLY A 98 12.64 -1.18 10.27
C GLY A 98 13.39 -1.62 9.02
N THR A 99 13.18 -0.87 7.95
CA THR A 99 13.88 -1.08 6.69
C THR A 99 14.39 0.24 6.12
N LEU A 100 15.59 0.21 5.57
CA LEU A 100 16.08 1.25 4.67
C LEU A 100 15.92 0.75 3.24
N SER A 101 15.34 1.55 2.39
CA SER A 101 15.01 1.17 1.01
C SER A 101 15.50 2.22 0.05
N ILE A 102 16.04 1.79 -1.07
CA ILE A 102 16.25 2.64 -2.25
C ILE A 102 15.51 2.00 -3.42
N LEU A 103 14.66 2.78 -4.07
CA LEU A 103 13.86 2.36 -5.23
C LEU A 103 14.18 3.25 -6.42
N THR A 104 14.48 2.63 -7.58
CA THR A 104 14.48 3.32 -8.87
C THR A 104 13.24 2.94 -9.67
N VAL A 105 12.64 3.94 -10.30
CA VAL A 105 11.46 3.82 -11.15
C VAL A 105 11.76 4.41 -12.52
N ASN A 106 11.67 3.60 -13.58
CA ASN A 106 11.91 4.01 -14.95
C ASN A 106 10.62 3.81 -15.76
N GLY A 107 10.02 4.87 -16.25
CA GLY A 107 8.84 4.83 -17.11
C GLY A 107 9.19 5.14 -18.56
N THR A 108 8.67 4.37 -19.52
CA THR A 108 8.73 4.72 -20.95
C THR A 108 7.73 5.80 -21.32
N GLN A 109 6.77 6.05 -20.44
CA GLN A 109 5.76 7.08 -20.56
C GLN A 109 5.59 7.82 -19.21
N ARG A 110 5.21 9.08 -19.29
CA ARG A 110 4.93 9.88 -18.12
C ARG A 110 3.73 9.36 -17.36
N SER A 111 3.87 9.16 -16.06
CA SER A 111 2.79 8.72 -15.17
C SER A 111 2.40 9.83 -14.19
N PHE A 112 1.17 9.74 -13.71
CA PHE A 112 0.76 10.45 -12.52
C PHE A 112 1.45 9.80 -11.32
N VAL A 113 2.10 10.60 -10.47
CA VAL A 113 3.02 10.14 -9.42
C VAL A 113 4.19 9.33 -10.00
N PRO A 114 5.21 9.95 -10.63
CA PRO A 114 6.28 9.23 -11.32
C PRO A 114 7.08 8.27 -10.44
N TRP A 115 7.25 8.59 -9.15
CA TRP A 115 7.97 7.76 -8.17
C TRP A 115 7.16 6.53 -7.68
N SER A 116 5.83 6.51 -7.90
CA SER A 116 4.94 5.38 -7.60
C SER A 116 3.73 5.39 -8.55
N PRO A 117 3.92 5.01 -9.82
CA PRO A 117 2.93 5.18 -10.88
C PRO A 117 1.56 4.61 -10.58
N LEU A 118 0.53 5.45 -10.68
CA LEU A 118 -0.88 5.08 -10.53
C LEU A 118 -1.52 4.82 -11.90
N PHE A 119 -1.42 5.79 -12.81
CA PHE A 119 -1.89 5.72 -14.19
C PHE A 119 -0.98 6.56 -15.09
N LEU A 120 -1.00 6.28 -16.39
CA LEU A 120 -0.22 7.04 -17.37
C LEU A 120 -0.95 8.34 -17.74
N LEU A 121 -0.24 9.45 -17.82
CA LEU A 121 -0.77 10.71 -18.32
C LEU A 121 -0.99 10.62 -19.85
N PRO A 122 -1.88 11.44 -20.43
CA PRO A 122 -2.07 11.46 -21.87
C PRO A 122 -0.74 11.71 -22.61
N PRO A 123 -0.54 11.14 -23.80
CA PRO A 123 0.69 11.38 -24.58
C PRO A 123 0.83 12.86 -24.91
N SER A 124 2.08 13.32 -25.01
CA SER A 124 2.36 14.70 -25.41
C SER A 124 1.82 14.98 -26.80
N PRO A 125 1.01 16.05 -26.98
CA PRO A 125 0.51 16.43 -28.30
C PRO A 125 1.61 16.90 -29.25
N PHE A 126 2.81 17.17 -28.73
CA PHE A 126 3.96 17.63 -29.52
C PHE A 126 4.96 16.51 -29.82
N GLY A 127 4.65 15.25 -29.48
CA GLY A 127 5.53 14.11 -29.72
C GLY A 127 6.85 14.16 -28.94
N LEU A 128 6.88 14.90 -27.83
CA LEU A 128 8.07 14.99 -26.97
C LEU A 128 8.29 13.66 -26.24
N ASP A 129 9.56 13.38 -25.94
CA ASP A 129 9.92 12.24 -25.07
C ASP A 129 9.28 12.45 -23.70
N THR A 130 8.57 11.40 -23.26
CA THR A 130 7.85 11.38 -21.99
C THR A 130 8.39 10.31 -21.02
N SER A 131 9.58 9.77 -21.31
CA SER A 131 10.26 8.85 -20.39
C SER A 131 10.57 9.54 -19.07
N THR A 132 10.51 8.77 -17.98
CA THR A 132 10.74 9.26 -16.61
C THR A 132 11.76 8.39 -15.90
N PHE A 133 12.54 9.00 -15.02
CA PHE A 133 13.42 8.32 -14.08
C PHE A 133 13.29 8.95 -12.71
N GLU A 134 13.06 8.13 -11.69
CA GLU A 134 13.01 8.51 -10.30
C GLU A 134 13.89 7.62 -9.46
N MET A 135 14.51 8.17 -8.42
CA MET A 135 15.25 7.41 -7.41
C MET A 135 14.91 7.96 -6.02
N HIS A 136 14.42 7.12 -5.12
CA HIS A 136 13.97 7.61 -3.83
C HIS A 136 14.02 6.53 -2.72
N ALA A 137 13.99 7.00 -1.46
CA ALA A 137 13.98 6.18 -0.26
C ALA A 137 12.63 6.19 0.49
N ARG A 138 11.53 6.63 -0.15
CA ARG A 138 10.22 6.84 0.50
C ARG A 138 9.62 5.59 1.14
N GLN A 139 10.01 4.39 0.69
CA GLN A 139 9.57 3.11 1.24
C GLN A 139 10.40 2.64 2.44
N SER A 140 11.42 3.41 2.84
CA SER A 140 12.06 3.17 4.14
C SER A 140 11.02 3.32 5.24
N ASN A 141 11.04 2.42 6.21
CA ASN A 141 10.03 2.42 7.26
C ASN A 141 10.63 2.08 8.62
N PHE A 142 9.87 2.47 9.64
CA PHE A 142 10.13 2.17 11.03
C PHE A 142 8.87 1.58 11.64
N GLN A 143 9.01 0.53 12.43
CA GLN A 143 7.91 -0.18 13.06
C GLN A 143 8.17 -0.33 14.56
N LEU A 144 7.15 -0.06 15.35
CA LEU A 144 7.09 -0.32 16.78
C LEU A 144 5.95 -1.30 17.07
N LEU A 145 6.27 -2.42 17.68
CA LEU A 145 5.33 -3.40 18.17
C LEU A 145 5.37 -3.43 19.69
N TYR A 146 4.25 -3.20 20.33
CA TYR A 146 4.12 -3.32 21.78
C TYR A 146 3.30 -4.58 22.12
N ASP A 147 3.93 -5.50 22.84
CA ASP A 147 3.29 -6.64 23.47
C ASP A 147 2.96 -6.25 24.91
N GLY A 148 1.73 -5.94 25.18
CA GLY A 148 1.25 -5.50 26.47
C GLY A 148 0.90 -6.65 27.42
N PRO A 149 0.51 -6.34 28.65
CA PRO A 149 0.12 -7.35 29.64
C PRO A 149 -1.18 -8.08 29.24
N GLN A 150 -1.33 -9.28 29.76
CA GLN A 150 -2.60 -9.97 29.71
C GLN A 150 -3.50 -9.46 30.85
N ILE A 151 -4.74 -9.04 30.50
CA ILE A 151 -5.72 -8.51 31.45
C ILE A 151 -6.99 -9.35 31.34
N GLU A 152 -7.36 -10.07 32.39
CA GLU A 152 -8.59 -10.88 32.44
C GLU A 152 -8.78 -11.82 31.22
N GLY A 153 -7.69 -12.45 30.76
CA GLY A 153 -7.72 -13.36 29.62
C GLY A 153 -7.56 -12.66 28.27
N TRP A 154 -7.51 -11.33 28.21
CA TRP A 154 -7.25 -10.56 27.00
C TRP A 154 -5.78 -10.22 26.86
N LYS A 155 -5.18 -10.56 25.72
CA LYS A 155 -3.84 -10.07 25.33
C LYS A 155 -4.00 -8.65 24.80
N THR A 156 -3.18 -7.72 25.31
CA THR A 156 -3.17 -6.33 24.82
C THR A 156 -1.95 -6.09 23.93
N GLY A 157 -2.05 -5.18 22.98
CA GLY A 157 -0.95 -4.85 22.11
C GLY A 157 -1.17 -3.55 21.34
N ALA A 158 -0.11 -3.07 20.70
CA ALA A 158 -0.19 -1.94 19.77
C ALA A 158 0.85 -2.10 18.66
N LEU A 159 0.52 -1.58 17.49
CA LEU A 159 1.41 -1.56 16.34
C LEU A 159 1.42 -0.16 15.74
N THR A 160 2.63 0.37 15.48
CA THR A 160 2.83 1.59 14.70
C THR A 160 3.82 1.32 13.59
N LYS A 161 3.47 1.67 12.35
CA LYS A 161 4.36 1.62 11.20
C LYS A 161 4.34 2.94 10.44
N LEU A 162 5.52 3.50 10.24
CA LEU A 162 5.74 4.80 9.64
C LEU A 162 6.60 4.65 8.39
N TYR A 163 6.19 5.23 7.26
CA TYR A 163 7.03 5.35 6.07
C TYR A 163 7.71 6.73 5.99
N MET A 164 8.87 6.79 5.35
CA MET A 164 9.57 8.05 5.03
C MET A 164 8.97 8.70 3.78
N SER A 165 7.66 8.88 3.76
CA SER A 165 6.90 9.45 2.66
C SER A 165 6.02 10.57 3.16
N ASN A 166 5.55 11.43 2.25
CA ASN A 166 4.53 12.43 2.55
C ASN A 166 3.13 11.82 2.42
N SER A 167 2.15 12.38 3.13
CA SER A 167 0.73 12.01 3.01
C SER A 167 0.14 12.35 1.64
N SER A 168 0.72 13.32 0.93
CA SER A 168 0.37 13.63 -0.45
C SER A 168 1.20 12.82 -1.42
N LEU A 169 0.56 11.97 -2.21
CA LEU A 169 1.22 11.20 -3.27
C LEU A 169 1.74 12.08 -4.41
N THR A 170 1.27 13.31 -4.52
CA THR A 170 1.69 14.27 -5.56
C THR A 170 2.86 15.15 -5.14
N SER A 171 3.28 15.10 -3.87
CA SER A 171 4.38 15.90 -3.34
C SER A 171 5.70 15.16 -3.48
N ASP A 172 6.73 15.84 -3.97
CA ASP A 172 8.11 15.35 -4.02
C ASP A 172 8.84 15.43 -2.68
N THR A 173 8.21 16.00 -1.65
CA THR A 173 8.81 16.13 -0.33
C THR A 173 8.79 14.80 0.43
N TYR A 174 9.83 14.58 1.22
CA TYR A 174 9.85 13.54 2.24
C TYR A 174 9.05 13.98 3.46
N GLY A 175 8.54 13.02 4.21
CA GLY A 175 7.80 13.25 5.43
C GLY A 175 7.74 11.98 6.27
N VAL A 176 6.85 11.95 7.24
CA VAL A 176 6.54 10.76 8.03
C VAL A 176 5.06 10.44 7.79
N LEU A 177 4.80 9.31 7.15
CA LEU A 177 3.47 8.84 6.84
C LEU A 177 3.13 7.64 7.72
N PRO A 178 2.26 7.80 8.74
CA PRO A 178 1.68 6.68 9.43
C PRO A 178 0.76 5.90 8.48
N ILE A 179 1.02 4.59 8.30
CA ILE A 179 0.12 3.71 7.54
C ILE A 179 -0.63 2.76 8.46
N VAL A 180 -0.03 2.44 9.63
CA VAL A 180 -0.67 1.66 10.68
C VAL A 180 -0.31 2.30 12.01
N ALA A 181 -1.29 2.53 12.87
CA ALA A 181 -1.09 3.00 14.24
C ALA A 181 -2.34 2.67 15.07
N PHE A 182 -2.36 1.50 15.69
CA PHE A 182 -3.52 1.05 16.47
C PHE A 182 -3.11 0.34 17.75
N GLY A 183 -4.02 0.36 18.72
CA GLY A 183 -4.02 -0.51 19.88
C GLY A 183 -5.08 -1.58 19.76
N GLU A 184 -4.82 -2.74 20.35
CA GLU A 184 -5.75 -3.87 20.34
C GLU A 184 -5.80 -4.63 21.66
N MET A 185 -6.92 -5.28 21.88
CA MET A 185 -7.07 -6.35 22.86
C MET A 185 -7.74 -7.55 22.19
N LYS A 186 -7.24 -8.76 22.46
CA LYS A 186 -7.72 -9.97 21.82
C LYS A 186 -7.66 -11.20 22.74
N ASN A 187 -8.56 -12.13 22.49
CA ASN A 187 -8.52 -13.49 23.02
C ASN A 187 -8.79 -14.49 21.88
N ASP A 188 -9.04 -15.74 22.20
CA ASP A 188 -9.24 -16.78 21.17
C ASP A 188 -10.49 -16.53 20.30
N ASP A 189 -11.47 -15.82 20.84
CA ASP A 189 -12.77 -15.61 20.23
C ASP A 189 -12.97 -14.22 19.63
N TRP A 190 -12.36 -13.20 20.22
CA TRP A 190 -12.63 -11.81 19.91
C TRP A 190 -11.36 -10.99 19.75
N ARG A 191 -11.42 -9.98 18.88
CA ARG A 191 -10.46 -8.90 18.80
C ARG A 191 -11.21 -7.58 18.77
N PHE A 192 -10.78 -6.65 19.60
CA PHE A 192 -11.16 -5.23 19.55
C PHE A 192 -9.93 -4.41 19.22
N ALA A 193 -10.02 -3.50 18.26
CA ALA A 193 -8.92 -2.65 17.86
C ALA A 193 -9.40 -1.22 17.58
N ILE A 194 -8.57 -0.24 17.92
CA ILE A 194 -8.84 1.18 17.70
C ILE A 194 -7.60 1.89 17.18
N GLY A 195 -7.74 2.67 16.13
CA GLY A 195 -6.67 3.45 15.52
C GLY A 195 -6.63 3.34 14.02
N LEU A 196 -5.48 3.74 13.45
CA LEU A 196 -5.25 3.72 12.00
C LEU A 196 -4.96 2.30 11.54
N GLN A 197 -5.82 1.76 10.69
CA GLN A 197 -5.76 0.38 10.20
C GLN A 197 -6.15 0.33 8.72
N PRO A 198 -5.75 -0.77 8.01
CA PRO A 198 -6.26 -1.05 6.67
C PRO A 198 -7.78 -1.21 6.65
N ASP A 199 -8.42 -0.85 5.54
CA ASP A 199 -9.85 -1.04 5.34
C ASP A 199 -10.24 -2.53 5.37
N LEU A 200 -11.48 -2.83 5.76
CA LEU A 200 -12.06 -4.17 5.60
C LEU A 200 -12.57 -4.40 4.18
N PHE A 201 -12.89 -3.31 3.49
CA PHE A 201 -13.28 -3.33 2.09
C PHE A 201 -12.06 -3.51 1.19
N ALA A 202 -12.07 -4.55 0.36
CA ALA A 202 -10.97 -4.86 -0.57
C ALA A 202 -9.59 -4.96 0.13
N PRO A 203 -9.36 -5.96 0.99
CA PRO A 203 -8.22 -6.01 1.89
C PRO A 203 -6.98 -6.72 1.35
N ARG A 204 -7.00 -7.23 0.11
CA ARG A 204 -5.86 -7.95 -0.47
C ARG A 204 -4.92 -7.02 -1.19
N ASP A 205 -3.62 -7.27 -1.02
CA ASP A 205 -2.59 -6.58 -1.76
C ASP A 205 -1.89 -7.51 -2.74
N PRO A 206 -1.65 -7.06 -3.99
CA PRO A 206 -0.83 -7.80 -4.93
C PRO A 206 0.67 -7.74 -4.57
N GLY A 207 1.42 -8.76 -4.99
CA GLY A 207 2.85 -8.87 -4.81
C GLY A 207 3.65 -7.93 -5.73
N VAL A 208 3.57 -6.61 -5.51
CA VAL A 208 4.21 -5.56 -6.31
C VAL A 208 5.15 -4.68 -5.47
N ILE A 209 6.13 -4.00 -6.09
CA ILE A 209 7.13 -3.17 -5.39
C ILE A 209 6.59 -1.79 -4.98
N PRO A 210 5.83 -1.04 -5.83
CA PRO A 210 5.43 0.31 -5.50
C PRO A 210 4.48 0.36 -4.30
N MET A 211 4.67 1.35 -3.42
CA MET A 211 3.85 1.52 -2.22
C MET A 211 2.36 1.84 -2.50
N THR A 212 2.03 2.16 -3.73
CA THR A 212 0.64 2.36 -4.18
C THR A 212 -0.10 1.05 -4.43
N LEU A 213 0.60 -0.11 -4.37
CA LEU A 213 0.04 -1.46 -4.41
C LEU A 213 -0.97 -1.68 -5.54
N MET A 214 -0.70 -1.16 -6.76
CA MET A 214 -1.64 -1.17 -7.89
C MET A 214 -2.92 -0.35 -7.68
N GLY A 215 -2.96 0.57 -6.73
CA GLY A 215 -4.07 1.53 -6.59
C GLY A 215 -4.33 2.26 -7.91
N GLY A 216 -5.59 2.39 -8.27
CA GLY A 216 -6.00 2.90 -9.58
C GLY A 216 -5.91 1.88 -10.73
N ALA A 217 -5.44 0.65 -10.48
CA ALA A 217 -5.34 -0.43 -11.47
C ALA A 217 -5.86 -1.77 -10.93
N GLY A 218 -6.93 -1.73 -10.13
CA GLY A 218 -7.65 -2.92 -9.67
C GLY A 218 -7.52 -3.23 -8.18
N ASN A 219 -6.57 -2.64 -7.47
CA ASN A 219 -6.49 -2.75 -6.03
C ASN A 219 -7.18 -1.54 -5.38
N ALA A 220 -8.27 -1.79 -4.66
CA ALA A 220 -8.93 -0.81 -3.82
C ALA A 220 -8.52 -1.02 -2.36
N GLY A 221 -8.97 -0.14 -1.48
CA GLY A 221 -8.59 -0.18 -0.07
C GLY A 221 -7.47 0.81 0.26
N THR A 222 -7.53 1.32 1.47
CA THR A 222 -6.59 2.30 1.99
C THR A 222 -6.41 2.10 3.49
N PHE A 223 -5.89 3.12 4.18
CA PHE A 223 -5.72 3.14 5.63
C PHE A 223 -6.55 4.28 6.21
N ARG A 224 -7.28 4.03 7.29
CA ARG A 224 -8.08 5.05 7.96
C ARG A 224 -8.25 4.79 9.45
N GLY A 225 -8.60 5.82 10.22
CA GLY A 225 -8.98 5.68 11.60
C GLY A 225 -10.23 4.80 11.74
N GLN A 226 -10.19 3.81 12.62
CA GLN A 226 -11.25 2.83 12.77
C GLN A 226 -11.44 2.43 14.23
N ILE A 227 -12.68 2.06 14.57
CA ILE A 227 -13.02 1.24 15.71
C ILE A 227 -13.49 -0.09 15.11
N ARG A 228 -12.79 -1.18 15.41
CA ARG A 228 -13.01 -2.49 14.79
C ARG A 228 -13.27 -3.54 15.83
N LEU A 229 -14.27 -4.39 15.56
CA LEU A 229 -14.60 -5.60 16.31
C LEU A 229 -14.53 -6.81 15.39
N GLU A 230 -13.91 -7.88 15.87
CA GLU A 230 -13.80 -9.13 15.11
C GLU A 230 -14.19 -10.29 16.00
N ARG A 231 -14.90 -11.24 15.42
CA ARG A 231 -15.29 -12.51 16.05
C ARG A 231 -14.71 -13.67 15.28
N PHE A 232 -14.03 -14.58 15.98
CA PHE A 232 -13.43 -15.78 15.42
C PHE A 232 -14.24 -17.02 15.85
N TRP A 233 -14.49 -17.93 14.91
CA TRP A 233 -15.03 -19.25 15.15
C TRP A 233 -14.08 -20.26 14.53
N THR A 234 -13.64 -21.23 15.31
CA THR A 234 -12.80 -22.34 14.87
C THR A 234 -13.53 -23.65 15.14
N PRO A 235 -14.51 -24.04 14.27
CA PRO A 235 -15.31 -25.24 14.47
C PRO A 235 -14.47 -26.52 14.45
N SER A 236 -13.35 -26.51 13.73
CA SER A 236 -12.39 -27.63 13.66
C SER A 236 -10.99 -27.09 13.34
N GLU A 237 -9.98 -27.94 13.42
CA GLU A 237 -8.60 -27.59 12.99
C GLU A 237 -8.55 -27.25 11.49
N GLU A 238 -9.47 -27.78 10.68
CA GLU A 238 -9.54 -27.59 9.24
C GLU A 238 -10.40 -26.39 8.81
N SER A 239 -11.06 -25.68 9.74
CA SER A 239 -11.97 -24.59 9.37
C SER A 239 -11.94 -23.46 10.37
N GLN A 240 -12.01 -22.25 9.85
CA GLN A 240 -12.14 -21.02 10.62
C GLN A 240 -13.07 -20.06 9.89
N ALA A 241 -14.00 -19.47 10.62
CA ALA A 241 -14.80 -18.36 10.13
C ALA A 241 -14.48 -17.10 10.95
N THR A 242 -14.46 -15.96 10.30
CA THR A 242 -14.22 -14.66 10.96
C THR A 242 -15.26 -13.66 10.47
N LEU A 243 -15.88 -12.93 11.39
CA LEU A 243 -16.70 -11.77 11.09
C LEU A 243 -16.02 -10.53 11.64
N GLN A 244 -15.85 -9.54 10.80
CA GLN A 244 -15.21 -8.26 11.11
C GLN A 244 -16.22 -7.14 10.87
N ALA A 245 -16.28 -6.17 11.76
CA ALA A 245 -17.08 -4.96 11.62
C ALA A 245 -16.25 -3.75 12.05
N ALA A 246 -16.31 -2.67 11.29
CA ALA A 246 -15.60 -1.44 11.60
C ALA A 246 -16.48 -0.21 11.37
N LEU A 247 -16.35 0.76 12.28
CA LEU A 247 -16.74 2.15 12.06
C LEU A 247 -15.46 2.89 11.66
N SER A 248 -15.41 3.41 10.44
CA SER A 248 -14.21 3.99 9.85
C SER A 248 -14.42 5.45 9.46
N ASP A 249 -13.30 6.22 9.48
CA ASP A 249 -13.28 7.57 8.96
C ASP A 249 -13.74 7.57 7.49
N PRO A 250 -14.72 8.41 7.10
CA PRO A 250 -15.15 8.50 5.71
C PRO A 250 -14.03 8.89 4.73
N ILE A 251 -12.99 9.57 5.22
CA ILE A 251 -11.89 10.08 4.41
C ILE A 251 -10.60 9.33 4.72
N SER A 252 -9.94 8.82 3.70
CA SER A 252 -8.64 8.17 3.83
C SER A 252 -7.56 9.15 4.29
N THR A 253 -6.60 8.64 5.06
CA THR A 253 -5.39 9.40 5.44
C THR A 253 -4.42 9.59 4.27
N VAL A 254 -4.50 8.73 3.24
CA VAL A 254 -3.69 8.82 2.02
C VAL A 254 -4.57 9.37 0.90
N LEU A 255 -4.45 10.66 0.62
CA LEU A 255 -5.17 11.34 -0.45
C LEU A 255 -4.23 11.74 -1.57
N LEU A 256 -4.71 11.69 -2.80
CA LEU A 256 -3.98 12.15 -3.98
C LEU A 256 -3.74 13.66 -3.98
N ASP A 257 -4.63 14.43 -3.36
CA ASP A 257 -4.50 15.87 -3.19
C ASP A 257 -4.72 16.26 -1.73
N ALA A 258 -3.62 16.51 -1.01
CA ALA A 258 -3.67 16.96 0.37
C ALA A 258 -4.01 18.45 0.51
N THR A 259 -3.90 19.23 -0.56
CA THR A 259 -4.08 20.71 -0.52
C THR A 259 -5.51 21.14 -0.78
N ARG A 260 -6.30 20.30 -1.50
CA ARG A 260 -7.71 20.56 -1.79
C ARG A 260 -8.54 19.32 -1.49
N ARG A 261 -8.99 19.20 -0.24
CA ARG A 261 -10.04 18.23 0.08
C ARG A 261 -11.32 18.70 -0.59
N THR A 262 -11.69 18.04 -1.68
CA THR A 262 -12.98 18.26 -2.36
C THR A 262 -14.12 17.51 -1.68
N THR A 263 -13.80 16.65 -0.72
CA THR A 263 -14.76 15.85 0.03
C THR A 263 -14.44 15.85 1.52
N GLU A 264 -15.48 15.77 2.34
CA GLU A 264 -15.40 15.63 3.80
C GLU A 264 -16.46 14.65 4.32
N GLY A 265 -16.32 14.20 5.55
CA GLY A 265 -17.32 13.34 6.20
C GLY A 265 -18.66 14.05 6.37
N ASN A 266 -19.79 13.36 6.20
CA ASN A 266 -21.14 13.89 6.33
C ASN A 266 -21.74 13.66 7.74
N GLY A 267 -20.90 13.71 8.78
CA GLY A 267 -21.34 13.62 10.17
C GLY A 267 -21.50 12.20 10.73
N LEU A 268 -21.33 11.16 9.91
CA LEU A 268 -21.38 9.77 10.32
C LEU A 268 -20.12 9.01 9.83
N PRO A 269 -19.61 8.04 10.59
CA PRO A 269 -18.57 7.15 10.10
C PRO A 269 -19.10 6.25 8.98
N ASN A 270 -18.22 5.73 8.16
CA ASN A 270 -18.54 4.61 7.27
C ASN A 270 -18.65 3.32 8.08
N LEU A 271 -19.56 2.44 7.68
CA LEU A 271 -19.68 1.08 8.18
C LEU A 271 -19.04 0.12 7.18
N GLU A 272 -18.11 -0.70 7.67
CA GLU A 272 -17.51 -1.78 6.91
C GLU A 272 -17.78 -3.10 7.62
N ILE A 273 -18.18 -4.13 6.87
CA ILE A 273 -18.40 -5.48 7.40
C ILE A 273 -17.74 -6.47 6.46
N ARG A 274 -16.98 -7.44 7.01
CA ARG A 274 -16.34 -8.49 6.23
C ARG A 274 -16.52 -9.85 6.89
N GLY A 275 -16.92 -10.86 6.10
CA GLY A 275 -16.89 -12.27 6.48
C GLY A 275 -15.72 -12.96 5.78
N VAL A 276 -15.01 -13.83 6.52
CA VAL A 276 -13.88 -14.59 5.98
C VAL A 276 -14.07 -16.06 6.35
N LEU A 277 -13.78 -16.95 5.41
CA LEU A 277 -13.78 -18.38 5.58
C LEU A 277 -12.38 -18.93 5.22
N GLY A 278 -11.72 -19.57 6.19
CA GLY A 278 -10.48 -20.32 5.99
C GLY A 278 -10.75 -21.81 6.02
N LEU A 279 -10.29 -22.54 5.01
CA LEU A 279 -10.49 -23.97 4.84
C LEU A 279 -9.15 -24.72 4.70
N GLY A 280 -9.10 -25.94 5.19
CA GLY A 280 -7.93 -26.78 5.31
C GLY A 280 -7.17 -26.55 6.62
N ALA A 281 -6.39 -27.53 7.05
CA ALA A 281 -5.49 -27.38 8.19
C ALA A 281 -4.44 -26.32 7.89
N LYS A 282 -3.92 -25.65 8.93
CA LYS A 282 -2.78 -24.74 8.75
C LYS A 282 -1.56 -25.56 8.35
N GLU A 283 -0.90 -25.16 7.28
CA GLU A 283 0.28 -25.80 6.73
C GLU A 283 1.47 -24.85 6.75
N GLU A 284 2.65 -25.38 7.03
CA GLU A 284 3.90 -24.64 6.88
C GLU A 284 4.26 -24.62 5.39
N LEU A 285 4.36 -23.43 4.82
CA LEU A 285 4.57 -23.18 3.42
C LEU A 285 5.98 -22.63 3.17
N ALA A 286 6.38 -22.59 1.90
CA ALA A 286 7.64 -21.97 1.49
C ALA A 286 7.70 -20.49 1.97
N GLY A 287 8.91 -20.05 2.37
CA GLY A 287 9.13 -18.72 2.95
C GLY A 287 8.75 -18.61 4.43
N GLY A 288 8.55 -19.74 5.14
CA GLY A 288 8.25 -19.77 6.58
C GLY A 288 6.85 -19.29 6.94
N ARG A 289 5.92 -19.33 5.99
CA ARG A 289 4.52 -18.94 6.19
C ARG A 289 3.73 -20.12 6.76
N THR A 290 2.87 -19.85 7.73
CA THR A 290 1.91 -20.82 8.25
C THR A 290 0.50 -20.33 7.94
N GLU A 291 -0.15 -20.94 6.96
CA GLU A 291 -1.43 -20.48 6.42
C GLU A 291 -2.38 -21.64 6.16
N ARG A 292 -3.67 -21.32 6.01
CA ARG A 292 -4.63 -22.28 5.47
C ARG A 292 -4.53 -22.32 3.95
N PRO A 293 -4.75 -23.49 3.31
CA PRO A 293 -4.68 -23.62 1.86
C PRO A 293 -5.72 -22.78 1.11
N ILE A 294 -6.88 -22.49 1.71
CA ILE A 294 -7.93 -21.70 1.10
C ILE A 294 -8.41 -20.65 2.08
N GLU A 295 -8.48 -19.41 1.63
CA GLU A 295 -9.11 -18.31 2.33
C GLU A 295 -9.98 -17.51 1.36
N LEU A 296 -11.25 -17.31 1.71
CA LEU A 296 -12.23 -16.59 0.92
C LEU A 296 -12.88 -15.51 1.78
N GLY A 297 -13.02 -14.30 1.26
CA GLY A 297 -13.63 -13.18 1.93
C GLY A 297 -14.73 -12.53 1.09
N ILE A 298 -15.68 -11.92 1.78
CA ILE A 298 -16.68 -11.03 1.21
C ILE A 298 -16.83 -9.84 2.14
N ALA A 299 -16.79 -8.62 1.58
CA ALA A 299 -16.97 -7.41 2.37
C ALA A 299 -18.01 -6.48 1.76
N GLY A 300 -18.64 -5.69 2.63
CA GLY A 300 -19.56 -4.61 2.28
C GLY A 300 -19.14 -3.30 2.94
N LEU A 301 -19.44 -2.21 2.25
CA LEU A 301 -19.18 -0.85 2.66
C LEU A 301 -20.42 -0.01 2.50
N ALA A 302 -20.76 0.84 3.48
CA ALA A 302 -21.81 1.85 3.39
C ALA A 302 -21.42 3.11 4.16
N GLY A 303 -21.65 4.28 3.58
CA GLY A 303 -21.37 5.56 4.21
C GLY A 303 -21.77 6.74 3.35
N GLN A 304 -21.42 7.93 3.83
CA GLN A 304 -21.69 9.19 3.16
C GLN A 304 -20.54 10.17 3.33
N ILE A 305 -20.26 10.87 2.27
CA ILE A 305 -19.38 12.04 2.25
C ILE A 305 -20.14 13.22 1.63
N ARG A 306 -19.63 14.42 1.81
CA ARG A 306 -20.14 15.60 1.12
C ARG A 306 -19.05 16.28 0.29
N ASN A 307 -19.46 16.87 -0.82
CA ASN A 307 -18.60 17.70 -1.64
C ASN A 307 -18.47 19.10 -0.99
N THR A 308 -17.22 19.55 -0.81
CA THR A 308 -16.91 20.86 -0.22
C THR A 308 -16.64 21.95 -1.25
N GLN A 309 -16.51 21.58 -2.53
CA GLN A 309 -16.08 22.50 -3.59
C GLN A 309 -16.97 23.73 -3.73
N ASN A 310 -18.27 23.57 -3.47
CA ASN A 310 -19.25 24.66 -3.56
C ASN A 310 -19.39 25.49 -2.29
N VAL A 311 -18.65 25.20 -1.22
CA VAL A 311 -18.78 25.93 0.06
C VAL A 311 -17.85 27.14 0.11
N PHE A 312 -16.76 27.12 -0.65
CA PHE A 312 -15.70 28.12 -0.58
C PHE A 312 -15.54 28.98 -1.84
N ASP A 313 -16.10 28.55 -2.98
CA ASP A 313 -16.00 29.27 -4.26
C ASP A 313 -17.31 30.02 -4.52
N LEU A 314 -17.44 31.19 -3.90
CA LEU A 314 -18.65 32.01 -3.99
C LEU A 314 -18.82 32.66 -5.37
N ASP A 315 -17.77 32.71 -6.17
CA ASP A 315 -17.76 33.39 -7.48
C ASP A 315 -18.28 32.46 -8.61
N ASP A 316 -18.29 31.13 -8.39
CA ASP A 316 -18.72 30.12 -9.39
C ASP A 316 -20.03 29.42 -9.00
N ILE A 317 -20.90 30.06 -8.23
CA ILE A 317 -22.20 29.46 -7.83
C ILE A 317 -23.09 29.36 -9.06
N ASN A 318 -23.12 28.14 -9.66
CA ASN A 318 -24.18 27.80 -10.59
C ASN A 318 -25.47 27.57 -9.79
N PRO A 319 -26.50 28.45 -9.94
CA PRO A 319 -27.73 28.36 -9.15
C PRO A 319 -28.55 27.09 -9.40
N ASN A 320 -28.17 26.31 -10.41
CA ASN A 320 -28.81 25.05 -10.76
C ASN A 320 -28.12 23.82 -10.12
N ILE A 321 -26.99 24.00 -9.41
CA ILE A 321 -26.29 22.94 -8.74
C ILE A 321 -26.46 23.10 -7.22
N PRO A 322 -26.91 22.07 -6.49
CA PRO A 322 -27.10 22.19 -5.05
C PRO A 322 -25.76 22.49 -4.34
N VAL A 323 -25.75 23.52 -3.50
CA VAL A 323 -24.59 24.04 -2.74
C VAL A 323 -23.98 22.96 -1.82
N ARG A 324 -24.72 21.91 -1.49
CA ARG A 324 -24.24 20.74 -0.75
C ARG A 324 -24.77 19.49 -1.41
N SER A 325 -23.90 18.72 -2.08
CA SER A 325 -24.28 17.39 -2.53
C SER A 325 -23.74 16.33 -1.58
N ILE A 326 -24.65 15.56 -0.99
CA ILE A 326 -24.30 14.35 -0.25
C ILE A 326 -24.02 13.26 -1.28
N ILE A 327 -22.88 12.61 -1.14
CA ILE A 327 -22.46 11.50 -1.98
C ILE A 327 -22.55 10.22 -1.15
N ASN A 328 -23.42 9.31 -1.55
CA ASN A 328 -23.49 7.99 -0.94
C ASN A 328 -22.27 7.16 -1.40
N VAL A 329 -21.52 6.67 -0.44
CA VAL A 329 -20.40 5.75 -0.64
C VAL A 329 -20.89 4.35 -0.32
N GLY A 330 -20.60 3.39 -1.20
CA GLY A 330 -20.98 2.02 -0.92
C GLY A 330 -20.43 1.05 -1.95
N GLY A 331 -20.21 -0.19 -1.51
CA GLY A 331 -19.67 -1.20 -2.38
C GLY A 331 -19.73 -2.60 -1.78
N LEU A 332 -19.48 -3.57 -2.64
CA LEU A 332 -19.25 -4.97 -2.30
C LEU A 332 -17.93 -5.39 -2.88
N SER A 333 -17.16 -6.17 -2.12
CA SER A 333 -15.93 -6.81 -2.59
C SER A 333 -15.93 -8.29 -2.26
N VAL A 334 -15.21 -9.05 -3.08
CA VAL A 334 -14.88 -10.45 -2.84
C VAL A 334 -13.37 -10.60 -2.98
N ASP A 335 -12.79 -11.40 -2.11
CA ASP A 335 -11.35 -11.65 -2.11
C ASP A 335 -11.05 -13.11 -1.84
N GLY A 336 -9.89 -13.59 -2.28
CA GLY A 336 -9.47 -14.95 -2.00
C GLY A 336 -7.99 -15.17 -2.17
N LYS A 337 -7.51 -16.20 -1.44
CA LYS A 337 -6.18 -16.76 -1.58
C LYS A 337 -6.31 -18.27 -1.60
N ILE A 338 -5.67 -18.90 -2.56
CA ILE A 338 -5.67 -20.37 -2.71
C ILE A 338 -4.23 -20.82 -2.92
N ASN A 339 -3.71 -21.63 -2.00
CA ASN A 339 -2.43 -22.29 -2.15
C ASN A 339 -2.65 -23.59 -2.96
N LEU A 340 -2.20 -23.60 -4.21
CA LEU A 340 -2.30 -24.76 -5.11
C LEU A 340 -1.29 -25.84 -4.74
N THR A 341 -0.14 -25.42 -4.22
CA THR A 341 0.92 -26.27 -3.67
C THR A 341 1.59 -25.53 -2.50
N ALA A 342 2.49 -26.16 -1.78
CA ALA A 342 3.30 -25.49 -0.75
C ALA A 342 4.06 -24.25 -1.27
N ASN A 343 4.33 -24.17 -2.56
CA ASN A 343 5.14 -23.12 -3.17
C ASN A 343 4.36 -22.17 -4.09
N THR A 344 3.18 -22.56 -4.55
CA THR A 344 2.44 -21.83 -5.60
C THR A 344 1.03 -21.57 -5.16
N GLY A 345 0.53 -20.36 -5.39
CA GLY A 345 -0.87 -20.04 -5.11
C GLY A 345 -1.38 -18.88 -5.95
N LEU A 346 -2.65 -18.60 -5.76
CA LEU A 346 -3.40 -17.52 -6.40
C LEU A 346 -3.88 -16.55 -5.33
N ILE A 347 -3.84 -15.26 -5.63
CA ILE A 347 -4.50 -14.19 -4.89
C ILE A 347 -5.40 -13.46 -5.86
N ALA A 348 -6.62 -13.15 -5.45
CA ALA A 348 -7.56 -12.38 -6.25
C ALA A 348 -8.42 -11.49 -5.37
N GLU A 349 -8.80 -10.36 -5.93
CA GLU A 349 -9.77 -9.45 -5.35
C GLU A 349 -10.59 -8.81 -6.46
N GLY A 350 -11.87 -8.59 -6.20
CA GLY A 350 -12.75 -7.87 -7.09
C GLY A 350 -13.79 -7.08 -6.32
N TYR A 351 -14.16 -5.91 -6.85
CA TYR A 351 -15.14 -5.04 -6.22
C TYR A 351 -16.06 -4.37 -7.23
N VAL A 352 -17.23 -3.97 -6.73
CA VAL A 352 -18.18 -3.07 -7.41
C VAL A 352 -18.71 -2.06 -6.39
N GLY A 353 -18.98 -0.83 -6.83
CA GLY A 353 -19.53 0.16 -5.91
C GLY A 353 -19.68 1.55 -6.52
N GLN A 354 -19.94 2.52 -5.65
CA GLN A 354 -20.10 3.93 -5.99
C GLN A 354 -19.39 4.82 -4.97
N GLY A 355 -18.88 5.97 -5.44
CA GLY A 355 -18.19 6.93 -4.59
C GLY A 355 -16.88 6.43 -4.00
N LEU A 356 -16.26 5.41 -4.62
CA LEU A 356 -15.12 4.67 -4.06
C LEU A 356 -13.77 5.38 -4.19
N GLY A 357 -13.69 6.61 -4.71
CA GLY A 357 -12.41 7.32 -4.87
C GLY A 357 -11.62 7.45 -3.58
N ASN A 358 -12.27 7.61 -2.43
CA ASN A 358 -11.63 7.64 -1.11
C ASN A 358 -11.23 6.25 -0.59
N TYR A 359 -11.58 5.18 -1.31
CA TYR A 359 -11.14 3.80 -1.10
C TYR A 359 -10.17 3.34 -2.18
N ALA A 360 -9.50 4.29 -2.85
CA ALA A 360 -8.60 4.06 -3.98
C ALA A 360 -9.25 3.33 -5.19
N GLY A 361 -10.57 3.15 -5.17
CA GLY A 361 -11.33 2.57 -6.27
C GLY A 361 -11.75 3.59 -7.32
N ASN A 362 -12.26 3.11 -8.48
CA ASN A 362 -12.71 3.94 -9.59
C ASN A 362 -11.64 4.92 -10.11
N ILE A 363 -10.38 4.53 -10.03
CA ILE A 363 -9.23 5.38 -10.39
C ILE A 363 -9.30 6.72 -9.62
N PHE A 364 -9.57 6.63 -8.31
CA PHE A 364 -9.73 7.76 -7.37
C PHE A 364 -10.85 8.75 -7.72
N GLN A 365 -11.78 8.39 -8.60
CA GLN A 365 -12.88 9.25 -9.05
C GLN A 365 -14.14 8.97 -8.23
N THR A 366 -14.53 9.91 -7.37
CA THR A 366 -15.63 9.77 -6.41
C THR A 366 -16.96 10.25 -6.98
N TYR A 367 -16.95 11.40 -7.66
CA TYR A 367 -18.12 12.06 -8.25
C TYR A 367 -17.76 12.76 -9.55
N ASN A 368 -18.77 12.99 -10.38
CA ASN A 368 -18.65 13.74 -11.62
C ASN A 368 -18.54 15.24 -11.31
N PRO A 369 -17.45 15.93 -11.67
CA PRO A 369 -17.25 17.34 -11.32
C PRO A 369 -18.22 18.30 -12.03
N GLU A 370 -18.89 17.89 -13.13
CA GLU A 370 -19.88 18.73 -13.85
C GLU A 370 -21.26 18.65 -13.23
N THR A 371 -21.66 17.48 -12.72
CA THR A 371 -23.03 17.22 -12.24
C THR A 371 -23.10 16.93 -10.75
N TYR A 372 -21.96 16.75 -10.09
CA TYR A 372 -21.81 16.27 -8.70
C TYR A 372 -22.49 14.92 -8.42
N ALA A 373 -22.91 14.22 -9.46
CA ALA A 373 -23.46 12.88 -9.35
C ALA A 373 -22.35 11.87 -8.94
N VAL A 374 -22.71 10.90 -8.11
CA VAL A 374 -21.81 9.85 -7.70
C VAL A 374 -21.34 9.01 -8.88
N ILE A 375 -20.07 8.66 -8.93
CA ILE A 375 -19.50 7.76 -9.94
C ILE A 375 -19.56 6.34 -9.41
N ARG A 376 -20.16 5.44 -10.21
CA ARG A 376 -20.16 4.00 -10.03
C ARG A 376 -19.01 3.38 -10.81
N GLY A 377 -18.50 2.26 -10.34
CA GLY A 377 -17.47 1.53 -11.07
C GLY A 377 -17.16 0.18 -10.45
N ARG A 378 -16.14 -0.45 -11.01
CA ARG A 378 -15.68 -1.78 -10.65
C ARG A 378 -14.20 -1.95 -10.91
N GLY A 379 -13.58 -2.87 -10.20
CA GLY A 379 -12.19 -3.21 -10.38
C GLY A 379 -11.85 -4.55 -9.76
N GLY A 380 -10.61 -4.94 -9.93
CA GLY A 380 -10.07 -6.13 -9.31
C GLY A 380 -8.73 -6.53 -9.91
N PHE A 381 -8.06 -7.45 -9.23
CA PHE A 381 -6.82 -8.05 -9.72
C PHE A 381 -6.80 -9.55 -9.49
N LEU A 382 -5.95 -10.22 -10.25
CA LEU A 382 -5.60 -11.63 -10.11
C LEU A 382 -4.08 -11.76 -10.18
N GLU A 383 -3.53 -12.56 -9.28
CA GLU A 383 -2.10 -12.82 -9.16
C GLU A 383 -1.84 -14.31 -8.99
N LEU A 384 -0.82 -14.82 -9.70
CA LEU A 384 -0.16 -16.08 -9.45
C LEU A 384 1.18 -15.78 -8.77
N PHE A 385 1.44 -16.41 -7.62
CA PHE A 385 2.73 -16.34 -6.96
C PHE A 385 3.40 -17.71 -6.90
N HIS A 386 4.75 -17.71 -6.91
CA HIS A 386 5.56 -18.89 -6.78
C HIS A 386 6.83 -18.65 -5.97
N TYR A 387 7.08 -19.50 -4.98
CA TYR A 387 8.30 -19.52 -4.18
C TYR A 387 9.24 -20.61 -4.75
N TRP A 388 10.29 -20.20 -5.44
CA TRP A 388 11.32 -21.14 -5.91
C TRP A 388 12.10 -21.76 -4.76
N ASN A 389 12.28 -21.02 -3.69
CA ASN A 389 12.89 -21.43 -2.44
C ASN A 389 12.58 -20.36 -1.36
N GLU A 390 13.13 -20.50 -0.16
CA GLU A 390 12.96 -19.58 0.96
C GLU A 390 13.43 -18.13 0.68
N ARG A 391 14.23 -17.91 -0.38
CA ARG A 391 14.82 -16.60 -0.68
C ARG A 391 14.32 -15.96 -1.96
N LEU A 392 13.72 -16.72 -2.84
CA LEU A 392 13.31 -16.24 -4.15
C LEU A 392 11.84 -16.51 -4.38
N GLN A 393 11.07 -15.43 -4.53
CA GLN A 393 9.66 -15.47 -4.89
C GLN A 393 9.39 -14.62 -6.13
N VAL A 394 8.44 -15.03 -6.93
CA VAL A 394 7.97 -14.35 -8.13
C VAL A 394 6.46 -14.25 -8.11
N HIS A 395 5.96 -13.12 -8.62
CA HIS A 395 4.54 -12.86 -8.74
C HIS A 395 4.27 -12.37 -10.16
N VAL A 396 3.18 -12.83 -10.75
CA VAL A 396 2.71 -12.38 -12.07
C VAL A 396 1.22 -12.15 -11.98
N GLY A 397 0.76 -11.01 -12.44
CA GLY A 397 -0.66 -10.70 -12.33
C GLY A 397 -1.15 -9.63 -13.27
N TYR A 398 -2.43 -9.41 -13.18
CA TYR A 398 -3.16 -8.40 -13.94
C TYR A 398 -4.20 -7.75 -13.04
N GLY A 399 -4.28 -6.43 -13.11
CA GLY A 399 -5.32 -5.66 -12.45
C GLY A 399 -5.94 -4.66 -13.41
N VAL A 400 -7.21 -4.36 -13.17
CA VAL A 400 -7.98 -3.41 -13.98
C VAL A 400 -9.10 -2.80 -13.16
N GLU A 401 -9.34 -1.52 -13.38
CA GLU A 401 -10.52 -0.86 -12.84
C GLU A 401 -11.02 0.26 -13.76
N GLY A 402 -12.24 0.68 -13.52
CA GLY A 402 -12.82 1.82 -14.22
C GLY A 402 -14.22 2.15 -13.77
N PRO A 403 -14.58 3.44 -13.89
CA PRO A 403 -15.93 3.94 -13.69
C PRO A 403 -16.87 3.48 -14.82
N LEU A 404 -18.18 3.56 -14.55
CA LEU A 404 -19.17 3.43 -15.61
C LEU A 404 -19.16 4.69 -16.50
N ARG A 405 -19.00 4.51 -17.81
CA ARG A 405 -18.92 5.61 -18.79
C ARG A 405 -20.03 6.65 -18.64
N GLN A 406 -21.24 6.20 -18.36
CA GLN A 406 -22.42 7.07 -18.24
C GLN A 406 -22.39 8.02 -17.03
N ASP A 407 -21.55 7.74 -16.03
CA ASP A 407 -21.42 8.56 -14.82
C ASP A 407 -20.28 9.59 -14.96
N MET A 408 -19.49 9.47 -16.03
CA MET A 408 -18.34 10.33 -16.30
C MET A 408 -18.75 11.62 -16.99
N PRO A 409 -17.98 12.72 -16.83
CA PRO A 409 -18.17 13.93 -17.60
C PRO A 409 -18.10 13.64 -19.10
N ALA A 410 -18.81 14.45 -19.88
CA ALA A 410 -18.85 14.30 -21.33
C ALA A 410 -17.51 14.65 -21.99
N VAL A 411 -16.79 15.59 -21.40
CA VAL A 411 -15.49 16.10 -21.85
C VAL A 411 -14.52 16.19 -20.66
N GLY A 412 -13.23 16.32 -20.94
CA GLY A 412 -12.21 16.55 -19.93
C GLY A 412 -11.26 15.37 -19.70
N THR A 413 -10.55 15.43 -18.58
CA THR A 413 -9.45 14.50 -18.24
C THR A 413 -9.88 13.24 -17.50
N GLY A 414 -11.19 12.98 -17.39
CA GLY A 414 -11.71 11.78 -16.73
C GLY A 414 -11.09 10.50 -17.31
N ILE A 415 -10.78 9.54 -16.45
CA ILE A 415 -10.19 8.25 -16.83
C ILE A 415 -11.28 7.20 -16.85
N LEU A 416 -11.41 6.48 -17.98
CA LEU A 416 -12.44 5.45 -18.18
C LEU A 416 -11.98 4.07 -17.75
N LYS A 417 -10.70 3.80 -17.90
CA LYS A 417 -10.12 2.51 -17.55
C LYS A 417 -8.64 2.69 -17.29
N ASN A 418 -8.15 2.00 -16.29
CA ASN A 418 -6.72 1.85 -16.06
C ASN A 418 -6.43 0.38 -15.75
N SER A 419 -5.38 -0.15 -16.34
CA SER A 419 -4.99 -1.55 -16.17
C SER A 419 -3.49 -1.70 -16.15
N ALA A 420 -3.01 -2.74 -15.47
CA ALA A 420 -1.60 -3.10 -15.45
C ALA A 420 -1.43 -4.62 -15.46
N TYR A 421 -0.56 -5.13 -16.33
CA TYR A 421 0.09 -6.43 -16.18
C TYR A 421 1.37 -6.20 -15.40
N PHE A 422 1.67 -7.06 -14.44
CA PHE A 422 2.91 -6.97 -13.69
C PHE A 422 3.60 -8.31 -13.58
N ALA A 423 4.93 -8.24 -13.46
CA ALA A 423 5.77 -9.36 -13.05
C ALA A 423 6.80 -8.83 -12.07
N SER A 424 6.81 -9.34 -10.85
CA SER A 424 7.73 -8.96 -9.79
C SER A 424 8.52 -10.14 -9.28
N MET A 425 9.72 -9.85 -8.80
CA MET A 425 10.65 -10.81 -8.21
C MET A 425 11.23 -10.20 -6.93
N PHE A 426 11.28 -10.99 -5.86
CA PHE A 426 11.90 -10.64 -4.60
C PHE A 426 12.96 -11.68 -4.27
N CYS A 427 14.19 -11.24 -4.04
CA CYS A 427 15.34 -12.09 -3.78
C CYS A 427 16.05 -11.67 -2.49
N ASP A 428 16.00 -12.49 -1.46
CA ASP A 428 16.76 -12.31 -0.24
C ASP A 428 18.22 -12.73 -0.46
N ILE A 429 19.10 -11.75 -0.72
CA ILE A 429 20.52 -11.97 -0.88
C ILE A 429 21.11 -12.48 0.45
N THR A 430 20.71 -11.83 1.55
CA THR A 430 21.03 -12.24 2.92
C THR A 430 19.80 -12.05 3.81
N LYS A 431 19.88 -12.38 5.09
CA LYS A 431 18.84 -12.07 6.08
C LYS A 431 18.53 -10.55 6.17
N PHE A 432 19.53 -9.71 5.87
CA PHE A 432 19.45 -8.26 6.05
C PHE A 432 19.28 -7.51 4.74
N LEU A 433 19.53 -8.14 3.60
CA LEU A 433 19.53 -7.49 2.30
C LEU A 433 18.65 -8.25 1.31
N GLN A 434 17.67 -7.55 0.76
CA GLN A 434 16.82 -8.01 -0.34
C GLN A 434 17.04 -7.15 -1.57
N TYR A 435 17.05 -7.77 -2.74
CA TYR A 435 16.90 -7.12 -4.03
C TYR A 435 15.55 -7.51 -4.63
N SER A 436 14.86 -6.52 -5.22
CA SER A 436 13.58 -6.75 -5.90
C SER A 436 13.60 -6.08 -7.27
N PHE A 437 12.95 -6.73 -8.23
CA PHE A 437 12.74 -6.22 -9.58
C PHE A 437 11.29 -6.40 -9.99
N GLN A 438 10.73 -5.41 -10.71
CA GLN A 438 9.38 -5.51 -11.28
C GLN A 438 9.32 -4.82 -12.63
N VAL A 439 8.49 -5.35 -13.51
CA VAL A 439 8.06 -4.70 -14.73
C VAL A 439 6.54 -4.66 -14.78
N ASP A 440 5.99 -3.47 -15.10
CA ASP A 440 4.57 -3.26 -15.39
C ASP A 440 4.41 -2.89 -16.86
N TYR A 441 3.38 -3.42 -17.51
CA TYR A 441 2.80 -2.84 -18.72
C TYR A 441 1.47 -2.21 -18.37
N ARG A 442 1.39 -0.89 -18.47
CA ARG A 442 0.21 -0.08 -18.07
C ARG A 442 -0.51 0.46 -19.29
N HIS A 443 -1.85 0.54 -19.18
CA HIS A 443 -2.72 1.12 -20.18
C HIS A 443 -3.82 1.95 -19.51
N THR A 444 -3.91 3.23 -19.89
CA THR A 444 -4.89 4.20 -19.36
C THR A 444 -5.73 4.75 -20.51
N ASP A 445 -7.04 4.58 -20.43
CA ASP A 445 -8.04 5.08 -21.39
C ASP A 445 -8.74 6.32 -20.81
N TYR A 446 -8.87 7.35 -21.62
CA TYR A 446 -9.45 8.64 -21.21
C TYR A 446 -10.83 8.88 -21.84
N VAL A 447 -11.60 9.81 -21.25
CA VAL A 447 -12.92 10.19 -21.76
C VAL A 447 -12.82 10.83 -23.14
N THR A 448 -11.93 11.80 -23.33
CA THR A 448 -11.77 12.57 -24.58
C THR A 448 -10.32 12.77 -25.00
N LEU A 449 -9.34 12.45 -24.14
CA LEU A 449 -7.94 12.53 -24.48
C LEU A 449 -7.47 11.21 -25.09
N ASN A 450 -6.31 11.25 -25.74
CA ASN A 450 -5.70 10.05 -26.29
C ASN A 450 -5.28 9.09 -25.18
N ASP A 451 -5.56 7.81 -25.38
CA ASP A 451 -5.12 6.75 -24.51
C ASP A 451 -3.59 6.64 -24.49
N ASN A 452 -3.04 6.18 -23.37
CA ASN A 452 -1.61 5.97 -23.26
C ASN A 452 -1.29 4.57 -22.75
N ARG A 453 -0.15 4.04 -23.20
CA ARG A 453 0.38 2.74 -22.80
C ARG A 453 1.89 2.77 -22.73
N GLY A 454 2.47 2.03 -21.79
CA GLY A 454 3.90 2.00 -21.62
C GLY A 454 4.35 1.02 -20.56
N PHE A 455 5.67 0.87 -20.48
CA PHE A 455 6.31 0.05 -19.46
C PHE A 455 6.82 0.91 -18.32
N VAL A 456 6.81 0.32 -17.11
CA VAL A 456 7.47 0.85 -15.94
C VAL A 456 8.34 -0.25 -15.34
N PHE A 457 9.59 0.07 -15.05
CA PHE A 457 10.57 -0.83 -14.46
C PHE A 457 10.94 -0.33 -13.07
N TYR A 458 11.00 -1.24 -12.12
CA TYR A 458 11.34 -0.95 -10.74
C TYR A 458 12.54 -1.80 -10.32
N ASN A 459 13.52 -1.18 -9.65
CA ASN A 459 14.60 -1.90 -8.97
C ASN A 459 14.69 -1.38 -7.55
N GLN A 460 14.67 -2.30 -6.59
CA GLN A 460 14.68 -1.95 -5.18
C GLN A 460 15.73 -2.74 -4.42
N PHE A 461 16.47 -2.05 -3.56
CA PHE A 461 17.25 -2.66 -2.50
C PHE A 461 16.62 -2.31 -1.17
N VAL A 462 16.48 -3.32 -0.31
CA VAL A 462 15.93 -3.16 1.04
C VAL A 462 16.93 -3.75 2.04
N MET A 463 17.35 -2.92 2.98
CA MET A 463 18.16 -3.34 4.12
C MET A 463 17.27 -3.35 5.38
N ARG A 464 17.25 -4.48 6.07
CA ARG A 464 16.47 -4.73 7.31
C ARG A 464 17.34 -4.55 8.54
N TYR A 465 16.81 -3.97 9.60
CA TYR A 465 17.51 -3.78 10.88
C TYR A 465 16.55 -3.94 12.08
#